data_21ccf28336284b19d9ea3da0e24a8c6d
#
_entry.id   21ccf28336284b19d9ea3da0e24a8c6d
#
_cell.length_a   1.000
_cell.length_b   1.000
_cell.length_c   1.000
_cell.angle_alpha   90.00
_cell.angle_beta   90.00
_cell.angle_gamma   90.00
#
_symmetry.space_group_name_H-M   'P 1'
#
loop_
_entity.id
_entity.type
_entity.pdbx_description
1 polymer ?
#
loop_
_entity_poly.entity_id
_entity_poly.type
_entity_poly.pdbx_seq_one_letter_code
_entity_poly.pdbx_strand_id
1 'polypeptide(L)'
;MVAVLTALIAIGNGFQTCIMAPTEVLAQQHYKNIQKFLAPTGVRSALLTGSTKAAERRKVHAGLEDGSIGIIVGTHALIEDNVVFRNLGLAIIDEQHRFGVEQRAKLWKKSSCGAAPHVLVMTATPIPRTLAMTLYGDLDVSVIDELPPGRKPVQTIHATESKRQALYRF
;
A
#
# COMPACT_ATOMS: atom_id res chain seq x y z
N MET A 1 4.23 9.17 3.49
CA MET A 1 3.95 9.77 4.80
C MET A 1 2.50 9.51 5.21
N VAL A 2 1.47 9.94 4.45
CA VAL A 2 0.04 9.74 4.77
C VAL A 2 -0.25 8.30 5.20
N ALA A 3 0.12 7.30 4.40
CA ALA A 3 -0.08 5.87 4.70
C ALA A 3 0.44 5.44 6.08
N VAL A 4 1.61 5.95 6.49
CA VAL A 4 2.19 5.60 7.79
C VAL A 4 1.41 6.25 8.93
N LEU A 5 1.01 7.51 8.77
CA LEU A 5 0.25 8.24 9.78
C LEU A 5 -1.13 7.60 9.99
N THR A 6 -1.84 7.28 8.91
CA THR A 6 -3.15 6.60 9.01
C THR A 6 -3.02 5.19 9.62
N ALA A 7 -1.95 4.46 9.28
CA ALA A 7 -1.66 3.17 9.88
C ALA A 7 -1.42 3.29 11.40
N LEU A 8 -0.66 4.28 11.84
CA LEU A 8 -0.41 4.52 13.27
C LEU A 8 -1.69 4.91 14.03
N ILE A 9 -2.58 5.69 13.40
CA ILE A 9 -3.90 6.00 13.98
C ILE A 9 -4.71 4.72 14.17
N ALA A 10 -4.77 3.84 13.17
CA ALA A 10 -5.49 2.57 13.28
C ALA A 10 -4.92 1.69 14.40
N ILE A 11 -3.58 1.61 14.49
CA ILE A 11 -2.90 0.81 15.53
C ILE A 11 -3.12 1.40 16.92
N GLY A 12 -3.09 2.73 17.07
CA GLY A 12 -3.40 3.40 18.32
C GLY A 12 -4.82 3.13 18.83
N ASN A 13 -5.73 2.75 17.94
CA ASN A 13 -7.09 2.32 18.24
C ASN A 13 -7.24 0.78 18.35
N GLY A 14 -6.14 0.02 18.41
CA GLY A 14 -6.15 -1.42 18.61
C GLY A 14 -6.39 -2.25 17.35
N PHE A 15 -6.26 -1.66 16.15
CA PHE A 15 -6.44 -2.35 14.89
C PHE A 15 -5.11 -2.69 14.22
N GLN A 16 -5.13 -3.71 13.38
CA GLN A 16 -4.03 -4.04 12.48
C GLN A 16 -4.21 -3.33 11.14
N THR A 17 -3.09 -3.06 10.46
CA THR A 17 -3.08 -2.44 9.14
C THR A 17 -2.36 -3.33 8.13
N CYS A 18 -2.93 -3.52 6.94
CA CYS A 18 -2.23 -4.12 5.82
C CYS A 18 -1.94 -3.08 4.73
N ILE A 19 -0.76 -3.20 4.11
CA ILE A 19 -0.33 -2.35 3.00
C ILE A 19 -0.02 -3.25 1.81
N MET A 20 -0.80 -3.10 0.76
CA MET A 20 -0.67 -3.89 -0.46
C MET A 20 0.05 -3.11 -1.55
N ALA A 21 1.09 -3.72 -2.10
CA ALA A 21 1.84 -3.23 -3.24
C ALA A 21 1.69 -4.18 -4.44
N PRO A 22 1.71 -3.67 -5.68
CA PRO A 22 1.49 -4.48 -6.88
C PRO A 22 2.64 -5.43 -7.20
N THR A 23 3.86 -5.17 -6.70
CA THR A 23 5.05 -5.99 -6.95
C THR A 23 5.85 -6.22 -5.67
N GLU A 24 6.64 -7.29 -5.64
CA GLU A 24 7.53 -7.60 -4.51
C GLU A 24 8.59 -6.51 -4.28
N VAL A 25 9.09 -5.91 -5.35
CA VAL A 25 10.09 -4.84 -5.28
C VAL A 25 9.50 -3.62 -4.54
N LEU A 26 8.28 -3.22 -4.91
CA LEU A 26 7.58 -2.11 -4.25
C LEU A 26 7.20 -2.47 -2.80
N ALA A 27 6.77 -3.70 -2.55
CA ALA A 27 6.48 -4.16 -1.18
C ALA A 27 7.73 -4.08 -0.30
N GLN A 28 8.89 -4.53 -0.79
CA GLN A 28 10.16 -4.43 -0.07
C GLN A 28 10.58 -2.97 0.16
N GLN A 29 10.40 -2.10 -0.84
CA GLN A 29 10.70 -0.67 -0.72
C GLN A 29 9.81 0.00 0.33
N HIS A 30 8.50 -0.25 0.29
CA HIS A 30 7.57 0.25 1.30
C HIS A 30 7.93 -0.26 2.69
N TYR A 31 8.21 -1.56 2.82
CA TYR A 31 8.58 -2.15 4.10
C TYR A 31 9.82 -1.49 4.71
N LYS A 32 10.90 -1.32 3.93
CA LYS A 32 12.13 -0.63 4.38
C LYS A 32 11.88 0.80 4.82
N ASN A 33 11.04 1.53 4.07
CA ASN A 33 10.71 2.91 4.40
C ASN A 33 9.85 2.99 5.68
N ILE A 34 8.85 2.12 5.81
CA ILE A 34 7.97 2.06 6.97
C ILE A 34 8.76 1.70 8.23
N GLN A 35 9.68 0.73 8.17
CA GLN A 35 10.54 0.39 9.31
C GLN A 35 11.29 1.59 9.89
N LYS A 36 11.79 2.50 9.04
CA LYS A 36 12.47 3.72 9.49
C LYS A 36 11.57 4.63 10.32
N PHE A 37 10.29 4.75 9.91
CA PHE A 37 9.31 5.57 10.64
C PHE A 37 8.79 4.88 11.89
N LEU A 38 8.75 3.55 11.90
CA LEU A 38 8.25 2.77 13.05
C LEU A 38 9.31 2.55 14.14
N ALA A 39 10.60 2.74 13.83
CA ALA A 39 11.68 2.50 14.78
C ALA A 39 11.45 3.12 16.18
N PRO A 40 10.96 4.37 16.31
CA PRO A 40 10.72 4.97 17.63
C PRO A 40 9.40 4.53 18.28
N THR A 41 8.52 3.83 17.59
CA THR A 41 7.15 3.56 18.07
C THR A 41 6.98 2.20 18.77
N GLY A 42 7.93 1.28 18.61
CA GLY A 42 7.82 -0.10 19.09
C GLY A 42 6.81 -0.97 18.33
N VAL A 43 6.14 -0.44 17.30
CA VAL A 43 5.18 -1.20 16.48
C VAL A 43 5.91 -2.25 15.64
N ARG A 44 5.51 -3.51 15.78
CA ARG A 44 6.07 -4.60 14.97
C ARG A 44 5.47 -4.59 13.58
N SER A 45 6.35 -4.67 12.58
CA SER A 45 5.98 -4.78 11.17
C SER A 45 6.57 -6.04 10.53
N ALA A 46 5.91 -6.55 9.51
CA ALA A 46 6.38 -7.70 8.74
C ALA A 46 6.18 -7.51 7.23
N LEU A 47 6.88 -8.32 6.44
CA LEU A 47 6.75 -8.39 4.98
C LEU A 47 6.26 -9.79 4.59
N LEU A 48 5.24 -9.86 3.73
CA LEU A 48 4.72 -11.11 3.18
C LEU A 48 4.55 -11.00 1.66
N THR A 49 5.35 -11.76 0.93
CA THR A 49 5.34 -11.83 -0.53
C THR A 49 5.31 -13.28 -1.00
N GLY A 50 5.19 -13.52 -2.30
CA GLY A 50 5.26 -14.86 -2.88
C GLY A 50 6.58 -15.57 -2.58
N SER A 51 7.70 -14.81 -2.54
CA SER A 51 9.04 -15.34 -2.26
C SER A 51 9.37 -15.53 -0.77
N THR A 52 8.46 -15.19 0.15
CA THR A 52 8.68 -15.37 1.60
C THR A 52 8.82 -16.86 1.94
N LYS A 53 9.95 -17.22 2.58
CA LYS A 53 10.26 -18.60 2.96
C LYS A 53 9.20 -19.18 3.91
N ALA A 54 8.92 -20.48 3.82
CA ALA A 54 7.87 -21.14 4.59
C ALA A 54 7.99 -20.98 6.13
N ALA A 55 9.22 -20.99 6.65
CA ALA A 55 9.44 -20.79 8.10
C ALA A 55 9.10 -19.35 8.55
N GLU A 56 9.45 -18.36 7.73
CA GLU A 56 9.13 -16.96 7.97
C GLU A 56 7.62 -16.69 7.82
N ARG A 57 7.03 -17.24 6.75
CA ARG A 57 5.58 -17.16 6.49
C ARG A 57 4.78 -17.65 7.70
N ARG A 58 5.16 -18.79 8.30
CA ARG A 58 4.50 -19.30 9.52
C ARG A 58 4.59 -18.33 10.70
N LYS A 59 5.75 -17.70 10.91
CA LYS A 59 5.90 -16.69 11.98
C LYS A 59 5.04 -15.45 11.72
N VAL A 60 4.97 -15.01 10.47
CA VAL A 60 4.14 -13.86 10.07
C VAL A 60 2.66 -14.18 10.29
N HIS A 61 2.19 -15.36 9.86
CA HIS A 61 0.80 -15.76 10.06
C HIS A 61 0.44 -15.82 11.56
N ALA A 62 1.27 -16.46 12.37
CA ALA A 62 1.06 -16.49 13.82
C ALA A 62 1.01 -15.09 14.44
N GLY A 63 1.92 -14.18 14.02
CA GLY A 63 1.94 -12.81 14.52
C GLY A 63 0.79 -11.92 14.03
N LEU A 64 0.14 -12.26 12.91
CA LEU A 64 -1.09 -11.60 12.48
C LEU A 64 -2.30 -12.10 13.26
N GLU A 65 -2.36 -13.41 13.51
CA GLU A 65 -3.45 -14.06 14.23
C GLU A 65 -3.45 -13.70 15.73
N ASP A 66 -2.29 -13.62 16.36
CA ASP A 66 -2.17 -13.21 17.78
C ASP A 66 -2.20 -11.67 17.96
N GLY A 67 -2.12 -10.89 16.87
CA GLY A 67 -2.15 -9.43 16.88
C GLY A 67 -0.81 -8.78 17.25
N SER A 68 0.29 -9.53 17.39
CA SER A 68 1.60 -8.99 17.73
C SER A 68 2.24 -8.22 16.56
N ILE A 69 1.80 -8.42 15.32
CA ILE A 69 2.16 -7.63 14.16
C ILE A 69 1.08 -6.58 13.92
N GLY A 70 1.43 -5.31 14.10
CA GLY A 70 0.52 -4.18 13.87
C GLY A 70 0.42 -3.77 12.40
N ILE A 71 1.53 -3.85 11.65
CA ILE A 71 1.58 -3.52 10.21
C ILE A 71 2.15 -4.68 9.43
N ILE A 72 1.44 -5.09 8.39
CA ILE A 72 1.94 -6.02 7.39
C ILE A 72 2.04 -5.33 6.02
N VAL A 73 3.17 -5.48 5.35
CA VAL A 73 3.36 -5.05 3.96
C VAL A 73 3.47 -6.28 3.08
N GLY A 74 2.88 -6.26 1.91
CA GLY A 74 3.00 -7.40 1.00
C GLY A 74 2.35 -7.19 -0.34
N THR A 75 2.26 -8.28 -1.09
CA THR A 75 1.61 -8.36 -2.39
C THR A 75 0.26 -9.08 -2.27
N HIS A 76 -0.23 -9.67 -3.35
CA HIS A 76 -1.40 -10.55 -3.34
C HIS A 76 -1.32 -11.69 -2.31
N ALA A 77 -0.14 -12.03 -1.80
CA ALA A 77 0.00 -13.01 -0.73
C ALA A 77 -0.78 -12.65 0.55
N LEU A 78 -1.09 -11.36 0.76
CA LEU A 78 -1.89 -10.90 1.91
C LEU A 78 -3.36 -11.29 1.84
N ILE A 79 -3.88 -11.58 0.65
CA ILE A 79 -5.28 -11.96 0.42
C ILE A 79 -5.49 -13.47 0.28
N GLU A 80 -4.44 -14.28 0.42
CA GLU A 80 -4.54 -15.73 0.46
C GLU A 80 -5.41 -16.16 1.66
N ASP A 81 -6.20 -17.22 1.51
CA ASP A 81 -7.21 -17.62 2.51
C ASP A 81 -6.60 -17.99 3.87
N ASN A 82 -5.36 -18.48 3.87
CA ASN A 82 -4.61 -18.85 5.06
C ASN A 82 -4.01 -17.67 5.86
N VAL A 83 -4.15 -16.44 5.37
CA VAL A 83 -3.76 -15.22 6.11
C VAL A 83 -4.93 -14.76 6.93
N VAL A 84 -4.83 -14.88 8.25
CA VAL A 84 -5.87 -14.48 9.20
C VAL A 84 -5.36 -13.31 10.03
N PHE A 85 -6.17 -12.27 10.16
CA PHE A 85 -5.90 -11.13 11.03
C PHE A 85 -6.72 -11.24 12.29
N ARG A 86 -6.14 -10.88 13.42
CA ARG A 86 -6.89 -10.77 14.67
C ARG A 86 -7.91 -9.63 14.62
N ASN A 87 -7.50 -8.47 14.11
CA ASN A 87 -8.34 -7.27 14.08
C ASN A 87 -7.92 -6.30 12.97
N LEU A 88 -8.15 -6.66 11.70
CA LEU A 88 -7.83 -5.80 10.57
C LEU A 88 -8.81 -4.63 10.50
N GLY A 89 -8.32 -3.39 10.73
CA GLY A 89 -9.14 -2.17 10.67
C GLY A 89 -8.81 -1.25 9.49
N LEU A 90 -7.62 -1.37 8.90
CA LEU A 90 -7.21 -0.52 7.78
C LEU A 90 -6.48 -1.33 6.71
N ALA A 91 -6.91 -1.16 5.47
CA ALA A 91 -6.23 -1.67 4.28
C ALA A 91 -5.76 -0.51 3.40
N ILE A 92 -4.47 -0.44 3.12
CA ILE A 92 -3.85 0.55 2.26
C ILE A 92 -3.45 -0.13 0.97
N ILE A 93 -3.92 0.37 -0.16
CA ILE A 93 -3.68 -0.21 -1.49
C ILE A 93 -2.93 0.82 -2.34
N ASP A 94 -1.71 0.48 -2.71
CA ASP A 94 -0.90 1.30 -3.60
C ASP A 94 -1.09 0.84 -5.05
N GLU A 95 -1.21 1.81 -5.98
CA GLU A 95 -1.42 1.58 -7.41
C GLU A 95 -2.62 0.64 -7.70
N GLN A 96 -3.77 0.99 -7.18
CA GLN A 96 -5.00 0.17 -7.20
C GLN A 96 -5.38 -0.40 -8.58
N HIS A 97 -5.05 0.28 -9.68
CA HIS A 97 -5.37 -0.18 -11.04
C HIS A 97 -4.80 -1.57 -11.37
N ARG A 98 -3.84 -2.05 -10.58
CA ARG A 98 -3.24 -3.38 -10.71
C ARG A 98 -3.92 -4.46 -9.85
N PHE A 99 -4.96 -4.10 -9.09
CA PHE A 99 -5.72 -5.03 -8.26
C PHE A 99 -7.15 -5.20 -8.78
N GLY A 100 -7.56 -6.44 -9.04
CA GLY A 100 -8.92 -6.78 -9.48
C GLY A 100 -9.97 -6.55 -8.40
N VAL A 101 -11.24 -6.45 -8.82
CA VAL A 101 -12.40 -6.29 -7.91
C VAL A 101 -12.51 -7.45 -6.92
N GLU A 102 -12.26 -8.68 -7.37
CA GLU A 102 -12.31 -9.88 -6.52
C GLU A 102 -11.24 -9.87 -5.41
N GLN A 103 -10.06 -9.37 -5.71
CA GLN A 103 -8.97 -9.28 -4.73
C GLN A 103 -9.32 -8.30 -3.61
N ARG A 104 -9.97 -7.19 -3.93
CA ARG A 104 -10.47 -6.23 -2.94
C ARG A 104 -11.58 -6.83 -2.09
N ALA A 105 -12.53 -7.54 -2.71
CA ALA A 105 -13.60 -8.21 -1.99
C ALA A 105 -13.07 -9.27 -0.99
N LYS A 106 -11.99 -9.98 -1.33
CA LYS A 106 -11.33 -10.91 -0.41
C LYS A 106 -10.73 -10.19 0.80
N LEU A 107 -10.13 -9.02 0.58
CA LEU A 107 -9.55 -8.23 1.67
C LEU A 107 -10.63 -7.75 2.66
N TRP A 108 -11.79 -7.36 2.17
CA TRP A 108 -12.92 -6.94 3.04
C TRP A 108 -13.43 -8.07 3.93
N LYS A 109 -13.37 -9.32 3.46
CA LYS A 109 -13.79 -10.50 4.23
C LYS A 109 -12.79 -10.90 5.32
N LYS A 110 -11.60 -10.31 5.36
CA LYS A 110 -10.53 -10.65 6.32
C LYS A 110 -10.65 -9.95 7.68
N SER A 111 -11.62 -9.07 7.86
CA SER A 111 -11.90 -8.46 9.15
C SER A 111 -12.66 -9.45 10.04
N SER A 112 -12.10 -9.74 11.21
CA SER A 112 -12.69 -10.65 12.20
C SER A 112 -13.77 -9.99 13.07
N CYS A 113 -13.87 -8.65 13.04
CA CYS A 113 -14.77 -7.89 13.92
C CYS A 113 -16.18 -7.69 13.35
N GLY A 114 -16.55 -8.33 12.25
CA GLY A 114 -17.86 -8.15 11.62
C GLY A 114 -18.05 -6.82 10.86
N ALA A 115 -17.14 -5.85 10.98
CA ALA A 115 -17.10 -4.63 10.19
C ALA A 115 -16.02 -4.73 9.12
N ALA A 116 -16.29 -4.23 7.92
CA ALA A 116 -15.28 -4.15 6.86
C ALA A 116 -14.15 -3.18 7.27
N PRO A 117 -12.88 -3.47 6.94
CA PRO A 117 -11.80 -2.55 7.22
C PRO A 117 -11.94 -1.27 6.40
N HIS A 118 -11.51 -0.15 6.94
CA HIS A 118 -11.34 1.07 6.17
C HIS A 118 -10.34 0.87 5.04
N VAL A 119 -10.57 1.49 3.89
CA VAL A 119 -9.70 1.34 2.72
C VAL A 119 -9.13 2.69 2.33
N LEU A 120 -7.81 2.78 2.30
CA LEU A 120 -7.07 3.91 1.73
C LEU A 120 -6.44 3.49 0.40
N VAL A 121 -6.90 4.09 -0.68
CA VAL A 121 -6.34 3.87 -2.01
C VAL A 121 -5.38 5.00 -2.35
N MET A 122 -4.20 4.65 -2.84
CA MET A 122 -3.20 5.60 -3.31
C MET A 122 -2.85 5.32 -4.78
N THR A 123 -2.73 6.37 -5.57
CA THR A 123 -2.26 6.25 -6.96
C THR A 123 -1.52 7.52 -7.37
N ALA A 124 -0.49 7.34 -8.21
CA ALA A 124 0.23 8.45 -8.83
C ALA A 124 -0.39 8.89 -10.16
N THR A 125 -1.31 8.08 -10.72
CA THR A 125 -2.00 8.44 -11.97
C THR A 125 -3.21 9.31 -11.63
N PRO A 126 -3.30 10.56 -12.17
CA PRO A 126 -4.46 11.38 -11.96
C PRO A 126 -5.69 10.74 -12.62
N ILE A 127 -6.66 10.35 -11.82
CA ILE A 127 -7.96 9.87 -12.31
C ILE A 127 -8.91 11.07 -12.25
N PRO A 128 -9.55 11.44 -13.38
CA PRO A 128 -10.54 12.52 -13.35
C PRO A 128 -11.58 12.26 -12.25
N ARG A 129 -11.91 13.29 -11.46
CA ARG A 129 -12.80 13.17 -10.30
C ARG A 129 -14.13 12.50 -10.65
N THR A 130 -14.69 12.82 -11.82
CA THR A 130 -15.93 12.21 -12.33
C THR A 130 -15.77 10.71 -12.58
N LEU A 131 -14.65 10.27 -13.13
CA LEU A 131 -14.36 8.85 -13.35
C LEU A 131 -14.09 8.12 -12.02
N ALA A 132 -13.40 8.77 -11.08
CA ALA A 132 -13.19 8.24 -9.74
C ALA A 132 -14.51 8.00 -9.00
N MET A 133 -15.44 8.93 -9.03
CA MET A 133 -16.78 8.79 -8.46
C MET A 133 -17.58 7.66 -9.12
N THR A 134 -17.43 7.45 -10.41
CA THR A 134 -18.13 6.36 -11.14
C THR A 134 -17.51 4.99 -10.84
N LEU A 135 -16.19 4.92 -10.69
CA LEU A 135 -15.48 3.65 -10.45
C LEU A 135 -15.44 3.23 -8.97
N TYR A 136 -15.53 4.19 -8.07
CA TYR A 136 -15.30 3.97 -6.63
C TYR A 136 -16.45 4.43 -5.74
N GLY A 137 -17.58 4.83 -6.33
CA GLY A 137 -18.89 5.20 -5.75
C GLY A 137 -18.95 5.70 -4.30
N ASP A 138 -18.32 4.94 -3.39
CA ASP A 138 -18.39 5.15 -1.94
C ASP A 138 -17.08 5.70 -1.33
N LEU A 139 -16.10 6.13 -2.15
CA LEU A 139 -14.82 6.65 -1.66
C LEU A 139 -14.74 8.17 -1.81
N ASP A 140 -14.34 8.84 -0.72
CA ASP A 140 -13.94 10.23 -0.76
C ASP A 140 -12.59 10.39 -1.47
N VAL A 141 -12.45 11.43 -2.28
CA VAL A 141 -11.25 11.70 -3.07
C VAL A 141 -10.52 12.92 -2.54
N SER A 142 -9.24 12.74 -2.18
CA SER A 142 -8.32 13.82 -1.85
C SER A 142 -7.19 13.87 -2.86
N VAL A 143 -6.85 15.07 -3.34
CA VAL A 143 -5.79 15.30 -4.33
C VAL A 143 -4.62 16.02 -3.66
N ILE A 144 -3.39 15.51 -3.85
CA ILE A 144 -2.15 16.19 -3.47
C ILE A 144 -1.63 16.83 -4.76
N ASP A 145 -1.78 18.15 -4.89
CA ASP A 145 -1.46 18.92 -6.09
C ASP A 145 -0.19 19.77 -5.96
N GLU A 146 0.41 19.80 -4.77
CA GLU A 146 1.69 20.47 -4.54
C GLU A 146 2.89 19.54 -4.72
N LEU A 147 3.95 20.07 -5.31
CA LEU A 147 5.22 19.34 -5.42
C LEU A 147 5.97 19.36 -4.09
N PRO A 148 6.72 18.29 -3.75
CA PRO A 148 7.56 18.28 -2.56
C PRO A 148 8.58 19.44 -2.59
N PRO A 149 8.91 20.04 -1.44
CA PRO A 149 9.92 21.09 -1.36
C PRO A 149 11.24 20.67 -2.02
N GLY A 150 11.79 21.55 -2.88
CA GLY A 150 13.05 21.32 -3.56
C GLY A 150 12.96 20.47 -4.84
N ARG A 151 11.80 19.99 -5.23
CA ARG A 151 11.62 19.31 -6.53
C ARG A 151 11.60 20.36 -7.65
N LYS A 152 12.56 20.28 -8.56
CA LYS A 152 12.61 21.14 -9.76
C LYS A 152 11.55 20.66 -10.77
N PRO A 153 10.87 21.58 -11.47
CA PRO A 153 9.96 21.22 -12.54
C PRO A 153 10.72 20.48 -13.65
N VAL A 154 10.09 19.45 -14.21
CA VAL A 154 10.63 18.71 -15.36
C VAL A 154 10.29 19.49 -16.62
N GLN A 155 11.32 19.83 -17.42
CA GLN A 155 11.12 20.44 -18.71
C GLN A 155 10.93 19.35 -19.77
N THR A 156 9.78 19.35 -20.43
CA THR A 156 9.49 18.43 -21.54
C THR A 156 9.79 19.15 -22.85
N ILE A 157 10.70 18.59 -23.67
CA ILE A 157 11.09 19.14 -24.96
C ILE A 157 10.70 18.13 -26.05
N HIS A 158 9.91 18.58 -27.02
CA HIS A 158 9.67 17.82 -28.24
C HIS A 158 10.87 17.93 -29.17
N ALA A 159 11.41 16.79 -29.57
CA ALA A 159 12.53 16.74 -30.52
C ALA A 159 12.21 15.77 -31.65
N THR A 160 12.60 16.15 -32.86
CA THR A 160 12.50 15.29 -34.06
C THR A 160 13.57 14.20 -34.05
N GLU A 161 13.35 13.11 -34.79
CA GLU A 161 14.26 11.96 -34.87
C GLU A 161 15.69 12.39 -35.28
N SER A 162 15.84 13.41 -36.10
CA SER A 162 17.14 13.95 -36.49
C SER A 162 18.01 14.46 -35.33
N LYS A 163 17.41 14.80 -34.19
CA LYS A 163 18.11 15.24 -32.97
C LYS A 163 18.41 14.10 -31.98
N ARG A 164 18.04 12.88 -32.29
CA ARG A 164 18.16 11.72 -31.38
C ARG A 164 19.58 11.49 -30.88
N GLN A 165 20.57 11.53 -31.76
CA GLN A 165 21.99 11.35 -31.39
C GLN A 165 22.50 12.46 -30.46
N ALA A 166 22.03 13.68 -30.64
CA ALA A 166 22.39 14.80 -29.77
C ALA A 166 21.79 14.65 -28.39
N LEU A 167 20.56 14.10 -28.26
CA LEU A 167 19.89 13.82 -26.99
C LEU A 167 20.59 12.75 -26.17
N TYR A 168 21.20 11.73 -26.79
CA TYR A 168 21.95 10.69 -26.10
C TYR A 168 23.34 11.11 -25.61
N ARG A 169 23.83 12.28 -26.03
CA ARG A 169 25.11 12.84 -25.56
C ARG A 169 24.93 13.82 -24.38
N PHE A 170 23.69 14.02 -23.95
CA PHE A 170 23.32 14.85 -22.81
C PHE A 170 23.25 13.98 -21.57
#